data_5c76e7e16184458e45bbcf2029a40b19
#
_entry.id   5c76e7e16184458e45bbcf2029a40b19
#
_cell.length_a   1.000
_cell.length_b   1.000
_cell.length_c   1.000
_cell.angle_alpha   90.00
_cell.angle_beta   90.00
_cell.angle_gamma   90.00
#
_symmetry.space_group_name_H-M   'P 1'
#
loop_
_entity.id
_entity.type
_entity.pdbx_description
1 polymer ?
#
loop_
_entity_poly.entity_id
_entity_poly.type
_entity_poly.pdbx_seq_one_letter_code
_entity_poly.pdbx_strand_id
1 'polypeptide(L)'
;MSLSEQDELLLNAYLDGELGPIDAVSFEHRLAADPVLVNEVEARRALRASLRVGLAGEVPSAGLERRIMARLGVPMDVRTRSWRSLAASLAIGALLGGAVTFDVLNEQGRGDVAGEVVSAHVRALMAPQPTDVQSSDRHTVKPWFAGKLAFAPKVVDLSAQGFQLVGARIDVIGLQPAASLVYSNGKHLISVMEMPSAGTPVAPLETHFERGYLALSWSDGAVTYWAVSDMAAGELRTFVSLFQAGAES
;
A
#
# COMPACT_ATOMS: atom_id res chain seq x y z
N MET A 1 1.27 54.06 7.27
CA MET A 1 2.66 53.64 7.03
C MET A 1 2.66 53.02 5.65
N SER A 2 3.49 53.50 4.73
CA SER A 2 3.64 52.89 3.40
C SER A 2 4.46 51.59 3.52
N LEU A 3 4.08 50.58 2.78
CA LEU A 3 4.89 49.37 2.62
C LEU A 3 6.27 49.71 2.06
N SER A 4 7.27 48.89 2.33
CA SER A 4 8.55 49.05 1.63
C SER A 4 8.39 48.65 0.15
N GLU A 5 9.22 49.20 -0.73
CA GLU A 5 9.20 48.90 -2.17
C GLU A 5 9.33 47.36 -2.43
N GLN A 6 10.10 46.68 -1.59
CA GLN A 6 10.27 45.25 -1.66
C GLN A 6 9.00 44.47 -1.24
N ASP A 7 8.28 44.98 -0.23
CA ASP A 7 7.02 44.37 0.20
C ASP A 7 5.92 44.58 -0.86
N GLU A 8 5.93 45.70 -1.55
CA GLU A 8 5.00 45.96 -2.67
C GLU A 8 5.23 45.00 -3.84
N LEU A 9 6.48 44.73 -4.19
CA LEU A 9 6.81 43.77 -5.25
C LEU A 9 6.38 42.35 -4.89
N LEU A 10 6.68 41.88 -3.67
CA LEU A 10 6.26 40.57 -3.18
C LEU A 10 4.74 40.43 -3.11
N LEU A 11 4.03 41.49 -2.67
CA LEU A 11 2.58 41.49 -2.60
C LEU A 11 1.96 41.38 -3.99
N ASN A 12 2.50 42.13 -4.99
CA ASN A 12 2.02 42.03 -6.35
C ASN A 12 2.27 40.63 -6.95
N ALA A 13 3.48 40.10 -6.80
CA ALA A 13 3.82 38.75 -7.26
C ALA A 13 2.93 37.68 -6.60
N TYR A 14 2.61 37.82 -5.31
CA TYR A 14 1.68 36.94 -4.60
C TYR A 14 0.27 37.01 -5.20
N LEU A 15 -0.25 38.22 -5.44
CA LEU A 15 -1.58 38.43 -6.03
C LEU A 15 -1.66 37.92 -7.47
N ASP A 16 -0.55 37.95 -8.21
CA ASP A 16 -0.47 37.48 -9.60
C ASP A 16 -0.18 35.98 -9.74
N GLY A 17 0.15 35.31 -8.61
CA GLY A 17 0.48 33.87 -8.60
C GLY A 17 1.86 33.61 -9.19
N GLU A 18 2.77 34.59 -9.15
CA GLU A 18 4.13 34.51 -9.72
C GLU A 18 5.19 34.14 -8.69
N LEU A 19 4.83 33.98 -7.40
CA LEU A 19 5.74 33.51 -6.36
C LEU A 19 6.01 32.03 -6.49
N GLY A 20 7.28 31.66 -6.29
CA GLY A 20 7.66 30.26 -6.11
C GLY A 20 7.04 29.67 -4.83
N PRO A 21 6.92 28.33 -4.72
CA PRO A 21 6.25 27.68 -3.57
C PRO A 21 6.85 28.05 -2.20
N ILE A 22 8.16 28.21 -2.12
CA ILE A 22 8.88 28.54 -0.87
C ILE A 22 8.59 30.01 -0.48
N ASP A 23 8.63 30.92 -1.47
CA ASP A 23 8.40 32.34 -1.24
C ASP A 23 6.93 32.63 -0.90
N ALA A 24 5.99 31.89 -1.51
CA ALA A 24 4.58 31.97 -1.20
C ALA A 24 4.30 31.60 0.26
N VAL A 25 4.83 30.48 0.76
CA VAL A 25 4.70 30.07 2.17
C VAL A 25 5.32 31.09 3.11
N SER A 26 6.49 31.61 2.77
CA SER A 26 7.16 32.66 3.57
C SER A 26 6.33 33.95 3.62
N PHE A 27 5.72 34.34 2.52
CA PHE A 27 4.84 35.50 2.43
C PHE A 27 3.55 35.30 3.25
N GLU A 28 2.96 34.08 3.21
CA GLU A 28 1.76 33.74 4.00
C GLU A 28 2.03 33.79 5.51
N HIS A 29 3.20 33.33 5.95
CA HIS A 29 3.62 33.48 7.35
C HIS A 29 3.73 34.94 7.78
N ARG A 30 4.28 35.79 6.92
CA ARG A 30 4.34 37.25 7.17
C ARG A 30 2.94 37.89 7.18
N LEU A 31 2.09 37.48 6.25
CA LEU A 31 0.72 37.94 6.16
C LEU A 31 -0.07 37.64 7.45
N ALA A 32 0.14 36.46 8.04
CA ALA A 32 -0.50 36.07 9.29
C ALA A 32 -0.04 36.90 10.50
N ALA A 33 1.15 37.51 10.43
CA ALA A 33 1.74 38.26 11.52
C ALA A 33 1.57 39.79 11.40
N ASP A 34 1.25 40.32 10.19
CA ASP A 34 1.22 41.77 9.92
C ASP A 34 -0.17 42.22 9.44
N PRO A 35 -0.97 42.87 10.33
CA PRO A 35 -2.29 43.38 9.97
C PRO A 35 -2.28 44.46 8.88
N VAL A 36 -1.18 45.23 8.73
CA VAL A 36 -1.06 46.24 7.69
C VAL A 36 -0.96 45.57 6.32
N LEU A 37 -0.17 44.51 6.24
CA LEU A 37 -0.03 43.75 5.02
C LEU A 37 -1.35 43.04 4.64
N VAL A 38 -2.09 42.49 5.62
CA VAL A 38 -3.44 41.91 5.40
C VAL A 38 -4.37 42.93 4.77
N ASN A 39 -4.48 44.11 5.36
CA ASN A 39 -5.37 45.16 4.88
C ASN A 39 -5.02 45.60 3.44
N GLU A 40 -3.73 45.66 3.10
CA GLU A 40 -3.30 46.05 1.75
C GLU A 40 -3.62 44.94 0.72
N VAL A 41 -3.42 43.66 1.07
CA VAL A 41 -3.82 42.53 0.23
C VAL A 41 -5.33 42.52 -0.02
N GLU A 42 -6.14 42.75 1.01
CA GLU A 42 -7.60 42.80 0.88
C GLU A 42 -8.06 43.99 0.03
N ALA A 43 -7.47 45.19 0.23
CA ALA A 43 -7.78 46.36 -0.56
C ALA A 43 -7.49 46.14 -2.06
N ARG A 44 -6.35 45.54 -2.39
CA ARG A 44 -5.98 45.20 -3.78
C ARG A 44 -6.86 44.11 -4.38
N ARG A 45 -7.25 43.10 -3.60
CA ARG A 45 -8.23 42.07 -4.03
C ARG A 45 -9.59 42.68 -4.33
N ALA A 46 -10.07 43.58 -3.46
CA ALA A 46 -11.34 44.29 -3.66
C ALA A 46 -11.31 45.18 -4.91
N LEU A 47 -10.21 45.91 -5.12
CA LEU A 47 -10.01 46.73 -6.32
C LEU A 47 -10.03 45.86 -7.59
N ARG A 48 -9.30 44.73 -7.59
CA ARG A 48 -9.31 43.78 -8.72
C ARG A 48 -10.72 43.24 -9.01
N ALA A 49 -11.48 42.89 -7.96
CA ALA A 49 -12.85 42.41 -8.12
C ALA A 49 -13.75 43.46 -8.75
N SER A 50 -13.66 44.75 -8.29
CA SER A 50 -14.45 45.83 -8.84
C SER A 50 -14.08 46.15 -10.28
N LEU A 51 -12.78 46.14 -10.62
CA LEU A 51 -12.32 46.33 -12.00
C LEU A 51 -12.80 45.19 -12.92
N ARG A 52 -12.77 43.94 -12.48
CA ARG A 52 -13.30 42.81 -13.25
C ARG A 52 -14.79 42.95 -13.55
N VAL A 53 -15.57 43.39 -12.58
CA VAL A 53 -17.01 43.66 -12.78
C VAL A 53 -17.22 44.84 -13.73
N GLY A 54 -16.47 45.93 -13.55
CA GLY A 54 -16.58 47.13 -14.40
C GLY A 54 -16.16 46.88 -15.85
N LEU A 55 -15.18 45.99 -16.08
CA LEU A 55 -14.66 45.67 -17.42
C LEU A 55 -15.34 44.44 -18.06
N ALA A 56 -16.21 43.74 -17.35
CA ALA A 56 -16.86 42.51 -17.85
C ALA A 56 -17.76 42.78 -19.09
N GLY A 57 -18.11 44.03 -19.36
CA GLY A 57 -18.89 44.42 -20.54
C GLY A 57 -18.05 44.71 -21.79
N GLU A 58 -16.73 44.79 -21.67
CA GLU A 58 -15.84 45.07 -22.80
C GLU A 58 -15.62 43.81 -23.65
N VAL A 59 -16.34 43.75 -24.76
CA VAL A 59 -16.19 42.62 -25.71
C VAL A 59 -15.11 42.95 -26.71
N PRO A 60 -14.03 42.16 -26.83
CA PRO A 60 -12.99 42.36 -27.82
C PRO A 60 -13.57 42.41 -29.24
N SER A 61 -13.02 43.25 -30.11
CA SER A 61 -13.47 43.34 -31.52
C SER A 61 -13.32 41.98 -32.22
N ALA A 62 -14.34 41.62 -33.01
CA ALA A 62 -14.30 40.39 -33.80
C ALA A 62 -13.04 40.30 -34.67
N GLY A 63 -12.21 39.29 -34.47
CA GLY A 63 -10.96 39.11 -35.20
C GLY A 63 -9.71 39.65 -34.50
N LEU A 64 -9.80 40.28 -33.30
CA LEU A 64 -8.63 40.69 -32.52
C LEU A 64 -7.71 39.49 -32.22
N GLU A 65 -8.28 38.39 -31.76
CA GLU A 65 -7.57 37.14 -31.49
C GLU A 65 -6.78 36.65 -32.74
N ARG A 66 -7.43 36.65 -33.89
CA ARG A 66 -6.80 36.23 -35.15
C ARG A 66 -5.63 37.13 -35.53
N ARG A 67 -5.74 38.47 -35.30
CA ARG A 67 -4.66 39.42 -35.57
C ARG A 67 -3.50 39.26 -34.61
N ILE A 68 -3.76 38.93 -33.33
CA ILE A 68 -2.73 38.68 -32.35
C ILE A 68 -1.98 37.39 -32.71
N MET A 69 -2.69 36.30 -32.99
CA MET A 69 -2.09 35.02 -33.38
C MET A 69 -1.26 35.14 -34.65
N ALA A 70 -1.76 35.92 -35.65
CA ALA A 70 -1.02 36.15 -36.88
C ALA A 70 0.29 36.93 -36.62
N ARG A 71 0.30 37.88 -35.69
CA ARG A 71 1.52 38.64 -35.32
C ARG A 71 2.52 37.82 -34.51
N LEU A 72 2.05 36.89 -33.70
CA LEU A 72 2.88 35.99 -32.91
C LEU A 72 3.46 34.85 -33.75
N GLY A 73 3.10 34.72 -35.03
CA GLY A 73 3.56 33.65 -35.90
C GLY A 73 3.07 32.27 -35.48
N VAL A 74 2.04 32.21 -34.63
CA VAL A 74 1.45 30.94 -34.17
C VAL A 74 0.56 30.43 -35.31
N PRO A 75 0.89 29.32 -35.97
CA PRO A 75 0.02 28.77 -37.02
C PRO A 75 -1.32 28.41 -36.36
N MET A 76 -2.42 28.99 -36.81
CA MET A 76 -3.77 28.53 -36.48
C MET A 76 -4.06 27.24 -37.25
N ASP A 77 -3.32 26.20 -36.87
CA ASP A 77 -3.73 24.86 -37.24
C ASP A 77 -4.80 24.43 -36.23
N VAL A 78 -6.04 24.77 -36.53
CA VAL A 78 -7.21 24.15 -35.92
C VAL A 78 -7.28 22.73 -36.47
N ARG A 79 -6.24 21.97 -36.18
CA ARG A 79 -6.29 20.54 -36.28
C ARG A 79 -7.34 20.14 -35.25
N THR A 80 -8.49 19.77 -35.72
CA THR A 80 -9.49 19.02 -34.95
C THR A 80 -8.74 17.86 -34.31
N ARG A 81 -8.17 18.15 -33.12
CA ARG A 81 -7.50 17.13 -32.31
C ARG A 81 -8.58 16.11 -32.04
N SER A 82 -8.55 15.05 -32.84
CA SER A 82 -9.62 14.07 -32.84
C SER A 82 -9.77 13.58 -31.41
N TRP A 83 -10.96 13.65 -30.87
CA TRP A 83 -11.30 13.12 -29.54
C TRP A 83 -10.81 11.67 -29.38
N ARG A 84 -10.56 10.99 -30.49
CA ARG A 84 -9.96 9.65 -30.57
C ARG A 84 -8.53 9.60 -30.04
N SER A 85 -7.70 10.63 -30.27
CA SER A 85 -6.32 10.65 -29.75
C SER A 85 -6.27 10.96 -28.25
N LEU A 86 -7.21 11.79 -27.76
CA LEU A 86 -7.38 12.04 -26.32
C LEU A 86 -7.94 10.79 -25.61
N ALA A 87 -8.90 10.11 -26.20
CA ALA A 87 -9.43 8.85 -25.65
C ALA A 87 -8.37 7.73 -25.64
N ALA A 88 -7.53 7.64 -26.69
CA ALA A 88 -6.45 6.67 -26.74
C ALA A 88 -5.36 6.93 -25.68
N SER A 89 -4.97 8.19 -25.45
CA SER A 89 -3.98 8.51 -24.41
C SER A 89 -4.54 8.32 -22.99
N LEU A 90 -5.83 8.60 -22.76
CA LEU A 90 -6.51 8.29 -21.51
C LEU A 90 -6.61 6.78 -21.25
N ALA A 91 -6.93 5.99 -22.28
CA ALA A 91 -7.01 4.53 -22.17
C ALA A 91 -5.63 3.91 -21.89
N ILE A 92 -4.57 4.37 -22.56
CA ILE A 92 -3.19 3.92 -22.31
C ILE A 92 -2.73 4.34 -20.91
N GLY A 93 -3.03 5.57 -20.49
CA GLY A 93 -2.72 6.06 -19.14
C GLY A 93 -3.45 5.28 -18.04
N ALA A 94 -4.72 4.92 -18.27
CA ALA A 94 -5.50 4.10 -17.32
C ALA A 94 -4.99 2.65 -17.27
N LEU A 95 -4.59 2.05 -18.40
CA LEU A 95 -4.03 0.71 -18.44
C LEU A 95 -2.65 0.64 -17.77
N LEU A 96 -1.75 1.58 -18.06
CA LEU A 96 -0.42 1.61 -17.47
C LEU A 96 -0.48 2.03 -15.98
N GLY A 97 -1.28 3.04 -15.64
CA GLY A 97 -1.50 3.45 -14.27
C GLY A 97 -2.21 2.39 -13.43
N GLY A 98 -3.21 1.71 -14.00
CA GLY A 98 -3.92 0.61 -13.35
C GLY A 98 -3.03 -0.60 -13.09
N ALA A 99 -2.16 -0.99 -14.03
CA ALA A 99 -1.23 -2.09 -13.86
C ALA A 99 -0.20 -1.80 -12.73
N VAL A 100 0.42 -0.61 -12.76
CA VAL A 100 1.38 -0.20 -11.72
C VAL A 100 0.71 -0.10 -10.34
N THR A 101 -0.49 0.47 -10.27
CA THR A 101 -1.24 0.57 -9.02
C THR A 101 -1.63 -0.81 -8.48
N PHE A 102 -2.05 -1.71 -9.38
CA PHE A 102 -2.40 -3.09 -9.00
C PHE A 102 -1.18 -3.84 -8.45
N ASP A 103 -0.02 -3.74 -9.10
CA ASP A 103 1.21 -4.38 -8.63
C ASP A 103 1.66 -3.80 -7.28
N VAL A 104 1.67 -2.47 -7.12
CA VAL A 104 2.04 -1.82 -5.86
C VAL A 104 1.10 -2.20 -4.72
N LEU A 105 -0.21 -2.21 -4.95
CA LEU A 105 -1.19 -2.62 -3.94
C LEU A 105 -1.07 -4.12 -3.60
N ASN A 106 -0.76 -4.95 -4.58
CA ASN A 106 -0.59 -6.38 -4.38
C ASN A 106 0.71 -6.71 -3.64
N GLU A 107 1.81 -5.98 -3.90
CA GLU A 107 3.06 -6.09 -3.12
C GLU A 107 2.89 -5.58 -1.69
N GLN A 108 2.18 -4.47 -1.47
CA GLN A 108 1.87 -3.96 -0.13
C GLN A 108 1.00 -4.94 0.66
N GLY A 109 0.00 -5.56 0.02
CA GLY A 109 -0.83 -6.57 0.66
C GLY A 109 -0.04 -7.83 1.06
N ARG A 110 0.92 -8.27 0.24
CA ARG A 110 1.79 -9.42 0.55
C ARG A 110 2.79 -9.11 1.66
N GLY A 111 3.35 -7.90 1.67
CA GLY A 111 4.24 -7.44 2.75
C GLY A 111 3.52 -7.34 4.10
N ASP A 112 2.27 -6.94 4.08
CA ASP A 112 1.45 -6.84 5.29
C ASP A 112 1.14 -8.23 5.86
N VAL A 113 0.79 -9.22 5.02
CA VAL A 113 0.56 -10.62 5.44
C VAL A 113 1.82 -11.24 6.06
N ALA A 114 3.01 -11.03 5.50
CA ALA A 114 4.26 -11.53 6.09
C ALA A 114 4.49 -10.96 7.49
N GLY A 115 4.26 -9.65 7.66
CA GLY A 115 4.35 -8.99 8.96
C GLY A 115 3.32 -9.51 9.97
N GLU A 116 2.10 -9.80 9.52
CA GLU A 116 1.04 -10.36 10.36
C GLU A 116 1.34 -11.80 10.82
N VAL A 117 1.80 -12.69 9.92
CA VAL A 117 2.16 -14.07 10.28
C VAL A 117 3.34 -14.12 11.24
N VAL A 118 4.37 -13.27 11.03
CA VAL A 118 5.48 -13.14 11.99
C VAL A 118 4.97 -12.62 13.33
N SER A 119 4.11 -11.61 13.34
CA SER A 119 3.51 -11.07 14.56
C SER A 119 2.66 -12.12 15.30
N ALA A 120 1.94 -12.97 14.59
CA ALA A 120 1.18 -14.07 15.17
C ALA A 120 2.11 -15.12 15.81
N HIS A 121 3.21 -15.46 15.14
CA HIS A 121 4.24 -16.34 15.68
C HIS A 121 4.86 -15.77 16.96
N VAL A 122 5.28 -14.51 16.94
CA VAL A 122 5.87 -13.86 18.11
C VAL A 122 4.88 -13.79 19.29
N ARG A 123 3.61 -13.46 19.03
CA ARG A 123 2.57 -13.50 20.08
C ARG A 123 2.46 -14.87 20.75
N ALA A 124 2.56 -15.96 19.97
CA ALA A 124 2.55 -17.29 20.51
C ALA A 124 3.78 -17.60 21.37
N LEU A 125 4.97 -17.17 20.95
CA LEU A 125 6.18 -17.33 21.75
C LEU A 125 6.11 -16.58 23.08
N MET A 126 5.39 -15.44 23.13
CA MET A 126 5.20 -14.64 24.34
C MET A 126 4.06 -15.14 25.24
N ALA A 127 3.19 -16.00 24.73
CA ALA A 127 2.08 -16.55 25.50
C ALA A 127 2.57 -17.60 26.50
N PRO A 128 1.89 -17.78 27.64
CA PRO A 128 2.21 -18.87 28.58
C PRO A 128 2.18 -20.26 27.93
N GLN A 129 1.35 -20.40 26.90
CA GLN A 129 1.25 -21.59 26.07
C GLN A 129 1.15 -21.18 24.61
N PRO A 130 2.00 -21.72 23.70
CA PRO A 130 2.01 -21.35 22.30
C PRO A 130 0.85 -21.93 21.48
N THR A 131 0.01 -22.77 22.08
CA THR A 131 -1.08 -23.51 21.42
C THR A 131 -2.35 -23.50 22.26
N ASP A 132 -3.51 -23.54 21.58
CA ASP A 132 -4.83 -23.66 22.22
C ASP A 132 -5.18 -25.12 22.52
N VAL A 133 -4.67 -26.04 21.70
CA VAL A 133 -4.71 -27.47 21.94
C VAL A 133 -3.29 -28.04 21.92
N GLN A 134 -2.88 -28.65 23.04
CA GLN A 134 -1.59 -29.30 23.16
C GLN A 134 -1.74 -30.80 22.83
N SER A 135 -1.10 -31.23 21.77
CA SER A 135 -1.04 -32.64 21.39
C SER A 135 0.05 -32.87 20.35
N SER A 136 0.80 -33.93 20.50
CA SER A 136 1.73 -34.43 19.48
C SER A 136 1.05 -35.37 18.48
N ASP A 137 -0.22 -35.69 18.72
CA ASP A 137 -0.97 -36.62 17.87
C ASP A 137 -1.86 -35.86 16.88
N ARG A 138 -1.60 -36.10 15.59
CA ARG A 138 -2.40 -35.54 14.49
C ARG A 138 -3.89 -35.92 14.57
N HIS A 139 -4.20 -37.10 15.13
CA HIS A 139 -5.56 -37.62 15.31
C HIS A 139 -6.35 -36.84 16.38
N THR A 140 -5.66 -36.14 17.26
CA THR A 140 -6.25 -35.20 18.21
C THR A 140 -6.33 -33.78 17.63
N VAL A 141 -5.25 -33.33 17.01
CA VAL A 141 -5.14 -31.94 16.50
C VAL A 141 -6.06 -31.70 15.31
N LYS A 142 -6.11 -32.61 14.32
CA LYS A 142 -6.92 -32.42 13.12
C LYS A 142 -8.43 -32.29 13.42
N PRO A 143 -9.07 -33.15 14.24
CA PRO A 143 -10.47 -33.02 14.61
C PRO A 143 -10.76 -31.78 15.46
N TRP A 144 -9.79 -31.24 16.20
CA TRP A 144 -9.97 -30.04 17.02
C TRP A 144 -10.35 -28.82 16.20
N PHE A 145 -9.92 -28.74 14.94
CA PHE A 145 -10.31 -27.67 14.03
C PHE A 145 -11.74 -27.84 13.47
N ALA A 146 -12.33 -29.03 13.57
CA ALA A 146 -13.66 -29.27 13.03
C ALA A 146 -14.70 -28.38 13.69
N GLY A 147 -15.53 -27.72 12.90
CA GLY A 147 -16.53 -26.76 13.35
C GLY A 147 -16.00 -25.39 13.75
N LYS A 148 -14.66 -25.18 13.74
CA LYS A 148 -14.02 -23.89 14.04
C LYS A 148 -13.51 -23.20 12.77
N LEU A 149 -13.11 -24.00 11.77
CA LEU A 149 -12.66 -23.51 10.47
C LEU A 149 -13.54 -24.08 9.36
N ALA A 150 -13.67 -23.33 8.26
CA ALA A 150 -14.42 -23.75 7.07
C ALA A 150 -13.65 -24.74 6.18
N PHE A 151 -12.41 -25.07 6.52
CA PHE A 151 -11.55 -26.01 5.81
C PHE A 151 -10.86 -26.94 6.81
N ALA A 152 -10.34 -28.06 6.31
CA ALA A 152 -9.59 -29.04 7.11
C ALA A 152 -8.09 -28.82 6.90
N PRO A 153 -7.34 -28.39 7.93
CA PRO A 153 -5.91 -28.20 7.80
C PRO A 153 -5.16 -29.54 7.63
N LYS A 154 -3.99 -29.48 7.00
CA LYS A 154 -3.09 -30.60 6.81
C LYS A 154 -2.17 -30.72 8.03
N VAL A 155 -2.32 -31.79 8.80
CA VAL A 155 -1.48 -32.04 9.96
C VAL A 155 -0.53 -33.18 9.62
N VAL A 156 0.76 -32.88 9.49
CA VAL A 156 1.80 -33.85 9.11
C VAL A 156 2.60 -34.27 10.34
N ASP A 157 2.81 -35.55 10.50
CA ASP A 157 3.72 -36.08 11.54
C ASP A 157 5.15 -36.11 10.98
N LEU A 158 6.02 -35.29 11.55
CA LEU A 158 7.44 -35.18 11.20
C LEU A 158 8.35 -35.53 12.39
N SER A 159 7.83 -36.24 13.37
CA SER A 159 8.58 -36.62 14.60
C SER A 159 9.82 -37.46 14.29
N ALA A 160 9.73 -38.40 13.31
CA ALA A 160 10.85 -39.20 12.87
C ALA A 160 11.96 -38.40 12.20
N GLN A 161 11.66 -37.18 11.69
CA GLN A 161 12.61 -36.25 11.09
C GLN A 161 13.09 -35.15 12.06
N GLY A 162 12.73 -35.27 13.35
CA GLY A 162 13.16 -34.35 14.40
C GLY A 162 12.27 -33.14 14.60
N PHE A 163 11.12 -33.06 13.90
CA PHE A 163 10.17 -31.96 14.05
C PHE A 163 8.91 -32.46 14.75
N GLN A 164 8.81 -32.22 16.07
CA GLN A 164 7.70 -32.72 16.87
C GLN A 164 6.52 -31.75 16.83
N LEU A 165 5.32 -32.23 16.55
CA LEU A 165 4.10 -31.45 16.71
C LEU A 165 3.89 -31.14 18.21
N VAL A 166 3.74 -29.87 18.55
CA VAL A 166 3.47 -29.39 19.92
C VAL A 166 1.97 -29.21 20.13
N GLY A 167 1.28 -28.82 19.09
CA GLY A 167 -0.16 -28.57 19.13
C GLY A 167 -0.61 -27.61 18.03
N ALA A 168 -1.79 -27.03 18.26
CA ALA A 168 -2.39 -26.11 17.30
C ALA A 168 -3.13 -24.96 17.99
N ARG A 169 -3.41 -23.92 17.21
CA ARG A 169 -4.23 -22.78 17.59
C ARG A 169 -4.93 -22.19 16.36
N ILE A 170 -5.83 -21.23 16.58
CA ILE A 170 -6.43 -20.44 15.52
C ILE A 170 -5.90 -19.02 15.64
N ASP A 171 -5.31 -18.50 14.54
CA ASP A 171 -4.92 -17.11 14.38
C ASP A 171 -5.87 -16.40 13.41
N VAL A 172 -5.80 -15.07 13.38
CA VAL A 172 -6.47 -14.26 12.37
C VAL A 172 -5.39 -13.50 11.62
N ILE A 173 -5.33 -13.71 10.31
CA ILE A 173 -4.36 -13.10 9.40
C ILE A 173 -5.15 -12.44 8.27
N GLY A 174 -4.96 -11.14 8.07
CA GLY A 174 -5.68 -10.42 7.02
C GLY A 174 -7.21 -10.53 7.13
N LEU A 175 -7.79 -10.53 8.33
CA LEU A 175 -9.22 -10.72 8.60
C LEU A 175 -9.74 -12.15 8.32
N GLN A 176 -8.87 -13.11 8.01
CA GLN A 176 -9.25 -14.50 7.77
C GLN A 176 -8.77 -15.40 8.90
N PRO A 177 -9.58 -16.37 9.35
CA PRO A 177 -9.12 -17.37 10.31
C PRO A 177 -8.11 -18.30 9.64
N ALA A 178 -6.97 -18.49 10.32
CA ALA A 178 -5.88 -19.36 9.92
C ALA A 178 -5.73 -20.52 10.90
N ALA A 179 -5.52 -21.72 10.40
CA ALA A 179 -5.06 -22.84 11.23
C ALA A 179 -3.56 -22.68 11.48
N SER A 180 -3.13 -22.64 12.72
CA SER A 180 -1.74 -22.54 13.10
C SER A 180 -1.31 -23.83 13.80
N LEU A 181 -0.42 -24.58 13.16
CA LEU A 181 0.24 -25.75 13.72
C LEU A 181 1.59 -25.33 14.29
N VAL A 182 1.90 -25.77 15.47
CA VAL A 182 3.18 -25.47 16.12
C VAL A 182 4.00 -26.73 16.21
N TYR A 183 5.18 -26.69 15.58
CA TYR A 183 6.20 -27.74 15.66
C TYR A 183 7.39 -27.23 16.47
N SER A 184 8.15 -28.16 17.05
CA SER A 184 9.41 -27.88 17.71
C SER A 184 10.56 -28.66 17.07
N ASN A 185 11.71 -27.99 16.99
CA ASN A 185 13.00 -28.63 16.69
C ASN A 185 14.04 -28.10 17.68
N GLY A 186 14.43 -28.93 18.63
CA GLY A 186 15.29 -28.48 19.74
C GLY A 186 14.64 -27.38 20.56
N LYS A 187 15.25 -26.18 20.52
CA LYS A 187 14.75 -24.97 21.21
C LYS A 187 13.90 -24.06 20.33
N HIS A 188 13.86 -24.34 19.04
CA HIS A 188 13.14 -23.50 18.08
C HIS A 188 11.71 -23.99 17.91
N LEU A 189 10.79 -23.04 17.78
CA LEU A 189 9.43 -23.31 17.38
C LEU A 189 9.21 -22.89 15.93
N ILE A 190 8.40 -23.67 15.23
CA ILE A 190 7.98 -23.40 13.86
C ILE A 190 6.46 -23.29 13.88
N SER A 191 5.91 -22.14 13.44
CA SER A 191 4.48 -22.03 13.21
C SER A 191 4.18 -22.24 11.74
N VAL A 192 3.33 -23.22 11.42
CA VAL A 192 2.77 -23.42 10.07
C VAL A 192 1.35 -22.88 10.09
N MET A 193 1.10 -21.83 9.33
CA MET A 193 -0.22 -21.19 9.21
C MET A 193 -0.82 -21.55 7.87
N GLU A 194 -2.04 -22.06 7.89
CA GLU A 194 -2.81 -22.47 6.72
C GLU A 194 -4.04 -21.60 6.59
N MET A 195 -4.25 -21.04 5.41
CA MET A 195 -5.39 -20.15 5.11
C MET A 195 -6.03 -20.57 3.79
N PRO A 196 -7.37 -20.49 3.66
CA PRO A 196 -8.00 -20.67 2.36
C PRO A 196 -7.45 -19.71 1.33
N SER A 197 -7.08 -20.23 0.17
CA SER A 197 -6.62 -19.41 -0.93
C SER A 197 -7.83 -18.81 -1.65
N ALA A 198 -8.05 -17.50 -1.53
CA ALA A 198 -9.15 -16.79 -2.19
C ALA A 198 -8.92 -16.63 -3.70
N GLY A 199 -8.71 -17.75 -4.42
CA GLY A 199 -8.44 -17.74 -5.86
C GLY A 199 -6.98 -17.43 -6.21
N THR A 200 -6.06 -17.51 -5.25
CA THR A 200 -4.63 -17.40 -5.51
C THR A 200 -4.17 -18.65 -6.30
N PRO A 201 -3.50 -18.49 -7.44
CA PRO A 201 -2.97 -19.65 -8.18
C PRO A 201 -1.92 -20.39 -7.35
N VAL A 202 -1.59 -21.60 -7.77
CA VAL A 202 -0.43 -22.34 -7.22
C VAL A 202 0.80 -21.44 -7.28
N ALA A 203 1.42 -21.21 -6.14
CA ALA A 203 2.59 -20.34 -6.01
C ALA A 203 3.78 -21.12 -5.46
N PRO A 204 4.98 -20.93 -6.05
CA PRO A 204 6.21 -21.55 -5.57
C PRO A 204 6.58 -21.04 -4.18
N LEU A 205 7.57 -21.69 -3.57
CA LEU A 205 8.11 -21.28 -2.28
C LEU A 205 8.79 -19.90 -2.36
N GLU A 206 8.25 -18.93 -1.66
CA GLU A 206 8.82 -17.58 -1.52
C GLU A 206 9.43 -17.39 -0.13
N THR A 207 10.43 -16.54 -0.03
CA THR A 207 11.18 -16.29 1.21
C THR A 207 11.01 -14.84 1.63
N HIS A 208 10.62 -14.63 2.89
CA HIS A 208 10.42 -13.31 3.49
C HIS A 208 11.25 -13.21 4.78
N PHE A 209 11.93 -12.07 4.97
CA PHE A 209 12.63 -11.77 6.21
C PHE A 209 11.93 -10.61 6.90
N GLU A 210 11.42 -10.85 8.10
CA GLU A 210 10.64 -9.86 8.82
C GLU A 210 11.02 -9.88 10.31
N ARG A 211 11.51 -8.75 10.83
CA ARG A 211 11.81 -8.55 12.27
C ARG A 211 12.71 -9.61 12.90
N GLY A 212 13.66 -10.16 12.11
CA GLY A 212 14.59 -11.20 12.60
C GLY A 212 14.07 -12.62 12.47
N TYR A 213 12.86 -12.82 11.96
CA TYR A 213 12.28 -14.13 11.65
C TYR A 213 12.32 -14.40 10.15
N LEU A 214 12.44 -15.68 9.82
CA LEU A 214 12.30 -16.18 8.47
C LEU A 214 10.87 -16.70 8.29
N ALA A 215 10.18 -16.23 7.27
CA ALA A 215 8.89 -16.72 6.85
C ALA A 215 8.97 -17.26 5.43
N LEU A 216 8.49 -18.47 5.23
CA LEU A 216 8.39 -19.13 3.92
C LEU A 216 6.93 -19.28 3.57
N SER A 217 6.53 -18.83 2.35
CA SER A 217 5.16 -18.96 1.87
C SER A 217 5.07 -19.79 0.61
N TRP A 218 3.98 -20.53 0.43
CA TRP A 218 3.65 -21.25 -0.79
C TRP A 218 2.14 -21.48 -0.88
N SER A 219 1.64 -21.86 -2.05
CA SER A 219 0.22 -22.17 -2.25
C SER A 219 0.06 -23.40 -3.14
N ASP A 220 -0.88 -24.28 -2.78
CA ASP A 220 -1.31 -25.40 -3.62
C ASP A 220 -2.55 -25.05 -4.49
N GLY A 221 -2.97 -23.79 -4.47
CA GLY A 221 -4.14 -23.26 -5.17
C GLY A 221 -5.43 -23.30 -4.34
N ALA A 222 -5.56 -24.19 -3.39
CA ALA A 222 -6.69 -24.26 -2.46
C ALA A 222 -6.37 -23.61 -1.12
N VAL A 223 -5.12 -23.76 -0.66
CA VAL A 223 -4.62 -23.26 0.63
C VAL A 223 -3.31 -22.52 0.41
N THR A 224 -3.16 -21.41 1.11
CA THR A 224 -1.90 -20.69 1.24
C THR A 224 -1.28 -21.04 2.58
N TYR A 225 -0.02 -21.39 2.55
CA TYR A 225 0.77 -21.82 3.70
C TYR A 225 1.86 -20.81 4.02
N TRP A 226 2.12 -20.65 5.30
CA TRP A 226 3.23 -19.86 5.83
C TRP A 226 3.95 -20.66 6.92
N ALA A 227 5.24 -20.86 6.79
CA ALA A 227 6.08 -21.43 7.84
C ALA A 227 7.00 -20.35 8.41
N VAL A 228 6.92 -20.09 9.71
CA VAL A 228 7.66 -19.02 10.39
C VAL A 228 8.51 -19.60 11.51
N SER A 229 9.78 -19.20 11.58
CA SER A 229 10.69 -19.57 12.66
C SER A 229 11.90 -18.63 12.74
N ASP A 230 12.63 -18.69 13.84
CA ASP A 230 13.95 -18.09 14.04
C ASP A 230 15.11 -19.03 13.64
N MET A 231 14.80 -20.20 13.08
CA MET A 231 15.77 -21.19 12.62
C MET A 231 16.61 -20.72 11.42
N ALA A 232 17.73 -21.41 11.20
CA ALA A 232 18.52 -21.20 9.99
C ALA A 232 17.70 -21.50 8.72
N ALA A 233 17.90 -20.69 7.66
CA ALA A 233 17.12 -20.78 6.42
C ALA A 233 17.13 -22.18 5.78
N GLY A 234 18.25 -22.89 5.83
CA GLY A 234 18.37 -24.25 5.31
C GLY A 234 17.50 -25.25 6.05
N GLU A 235 17.44 -25.15 7.38
CA GLU A 235 16.66 -26.03 8.23
C GLU A 235 15.15 -25.81 8.06
N LEU A 236 14.72 -24.54 8.01
CA LEU A 236 13.31 -24.22 7.75
C LEU A 236 12.86 -24.67 6.36
N ARG A 237 13.73 -24.55 5.34
CA ARG A 237 13.43 -25.07 3.99
C ARG A 237 13.33 -26.59 3.99
N THR A 238 14.20 -27.29 4.73
CA THR A 238 14.11 -28.74 4.91
C THR A 238 12.79 -29.15 5.57
N PHE A 239 12.39 -28.45 6.63
CA PHE A 239 11.09 -28.67 7.26
C PHE A 239 9.95 -28.49 6.26
N VAL A 240 9.92 -27.39 5.51
CA VAL A 240 8.85 -27.12 4.52
C VAL A 240 8.80 -28.21 3.45
N SER A 241 9.94 -28.65 2.92
CA SER A 241 9.96 -29.74 1.92
C SER A 241 9.39 -31.05 2.46
N LEU A 242 9.70 -31.38 3.71
CA LEU A 242 9.15 -32.57 4.39
C LEU A 242 7.65 -32.42 4.65
N PHE A 243 7.22 -31.24 5.05
CA PHE A 243 5.80 -30.92 5.28
C PHE A 243 4.98 -31.04 3.99
N GLN A 244 5.49 -30.50 2.87
CA GLN A 244 4.85 -30.61 1.55
C GLN A 244 4.73 -32.09 1.12
N ALA A 245 5.79 -32.86 1.21
CA ALA A 245 5.79 -34.28 0.85
C ALA A 245 4.83 -35.10 1.71
N GLY A 246 4.76 -34.83 3.03
CA GLY A 246 3.85 -35.51 3.95
C GLY A 246 2.37 -35.07 3.79
N ALA A 247 2.12 -33.90 3.20
CA ALA A 247 0.78 -33.40 2.94
C ALA A 247 0.12 -34.04 1.70
N GLU A 248 0.91 -34.65 0.81
CA GLU A 248 0.45 -35.34 -0.40
C GLU A 248 0.13 -36.84 -0.15
N SER A 249 0.51 -37.38 1.02
CA SER A 249 0.31 -38.77 1.43
C SER A 249 -0.93 -38.95 2.31
#